data_4e098900419e1a77fb90552413cb025b
#
_entry.id   4e098900419e1a77fb90552413cb025b
#
_cell.length_a   1.000
_cell.length_b   1.000
_cell.length_c   1.000
_cell.angle_alpha   90.00
_cell.angle_beta   90.00
_cell.angle_gamma   90.00
#
_symmetry.space_group_name_H-M   'P 1'
#
loop_
_entity.id
_entity.type
_entity.pdbx_description
1 polymer ?
#
loop_
_entity_poly.entity_id
_entity_poly.type
_entity_poly.pdbx_seq_one_letter_code
_entity_poly.pdbx_strand_id
1 'polypeptide(L)'
;MLSTDLQTYGLRLEDPSAGVQSRRGGAGPSDHKAVVVDGQTVMIPVHTHTAWDSPFMASKPDANGKSELRKNGIPIAVIDFPKQPKFYGLKTAEGIPYEQIATLHSSDVLATTVLQTCIRYQSRNKTCKFCSIGQSLAAGRTIERKTPQQ
;
A
#
# COMPACT_ATOMS: atom_id res chain seq x y z
N MET A 1 17.84 3.31 -13.39
CA MET A 1 17.18 2.47 -14.40
C MET A 1 16.25 1.43 -13.78
N LEU A 2 16.69 0.54 -12.88
CA LEU A 2 15.81 -0.49 -12.31
C LEU A 2 14.56 0.08 -11.61
N SER A 3 14.70 1.12 -10.80
CA SER A 3 13.57 1.78 -10.12
C SER A 3 12.53 2.33 -11.09
N THR A 4 12.97 2.93 -12.19
CA THR A 4 12.08 3.45 -13.25
C THR A 4 11.32 2.32 -13.95
N ASP A 5 12.01 1.23 -14.27
CA ASP A 5 11.39 0.06 -14.88
C ASP A 5 10.30 -0.53 -13.96
N LEU A 6 10.61 -0.68 -12.66
CA LEU A 6 9.66 -1.16 -11.67
C LEU A 6 8.45 -0.22 -11.50
N GLN A 7 8.66 1.09 -11.54
CA GLN A 7 7.57 2.07 -11.49
C GLN A 7 6.69 2.05 -12.74
N THR A 8 7.29 1.73 -13.89
CA THR A 8 6.58 1.68 -15.18
C THR A 8 5.80 0.39 -15.35
N TYR A 9 6.45 -0.75 -15.13
CA TYR A 9 5.86 -2.07 -15.38
C TYR A 9 5.16 -2.66 -14.15
N GLY A 10 5.42 -2.12 -12.97
CA GLY A 10 4.94 -2.68 -11.71
C GLY A 10 5.72 -3.90 -11.25
N LEU A 11 5.22 -4.53 -10.19
CA LEU A 11 5.84 -5.67 -9.53
C LEU A 11 4.77 -6.72 -9.17
N ARG A 12 4.94 -7.94 -9.60
CA ARG A 12 4.17 -9.08 -9.11
C ARG A 12 4.77 -9.56 -7.79
N LEU A 13 3.91 -9.94 -6.87
CA LEU A 13 4.30 -10.54 -5.59
C LEU A 13 4.02 -12.04 -5.67
N GLU A 14 4.99 -12.87 -5.36
CA GLU A 14 4.84 -14.33 -5.32
C GLU A 14 3.80 -14.75 -4.26
N ASP A 15 3.79 -14.07 -3.13
CA ASP A 15 2.78 -14.21 -2.10
C ASP A 15 2.16 -12.85 -1.74
N PRO A 16 1.01 -12.50 -2.31
CA PRO A 16 0.34 -11.22 -2.01
C PRO A 16 -0.09 -11.08 -0.54
N SER A 17 -0.22 -12.21 0.19
CA SER A 17 -0.65 -12.23 1.61
C SER A 17 0.49 -12.14 2.61
N ALA A 18 1.73 -12.38 2.19
CA ALA A 18 2.89 -12.48 3.07
C ALA A 18 3.40 -11.12 3.53
N GLY A 19 2.75 -10.55 4.54
CA GLY A 19 3.29 -9.44 5.33
C GLY A 19 3.52 -8.12 4.57
N VAL A 20 3.20 -8.13 3.29
CA VAL A 20 3.38 -7.03 2.37
C VAL A 20 2.05 -6.33 2.24
N GLN A 21 1.73 -5.45 3.17
CA GLN A 21 0.50 -4.67 3.04
C GLN A 21 0.62 -3.74 1.86
N SER A 22 -0.01 -4.13 0.78
CA SER A 22 -0.28 -3.26 -0.34
C SER A 22 -1.65 -2.63 -0.13
N ARG A 23 -1.75 -1.36 -0.41
CA ARG A 23 -2.96 -0.59 -0.18
C ARG A 23 -3.85 -0.67 -1.41
N ARG A 24 -4.90 -1.45 -1.32
CA ARG A 24 -5.95 -1.45 -2.33
C ARG A 24 -6.93 -0.32 -2.03
N GLY A 25 -6.99 0.68 -2.90
CA GLY A 25 -7.87 1.84 -2.75
C GLY A 25 -7.40 2.85 -1.70
N GLY A 26 -7.83 4.09 -1.80
CA GLY A 26 -7.59 5.15 -0.83
C GLY A 26 -6.99 6.43 -1.40
N ALA A 27 -6.96 7.47 -0.59
CA ALA A 27 -6.25 8.70 -0.95
C ALA A 27 -4.74 8.45 -0.99
N GLY A 28 -4.06 9.02 -1.98
CA GLY A 28 -2.66 8.76 -2.27
C GLY A 28 -2.47 7.59 -3.22
N PRO A 29 -1.25 7.12 -3.45
CA PRO A 29 -0.97 6.01 -4.38
C PRO A 29 -1.58 4.72 -3.84
N SER A 30 -2.82 4.47 -4.25
CA SER A 30 -3.49 3.19 -4.06
C SER A 30 -2.94 2.16 -5.02
N ASP A 31 -3.07 0.88 -4.68
CA ASP A 31 -2.58 -0.24 -5.49
C ASP A 31 -1.05 -0.26 -5.70
N HIS A 32 -0.34 0.56 -4.96
CA HIS A 32 1.12 0.65 -4.95
C HIS A 32 1.69 0.15 -3.62
N LYS A 33 2.97 -0.21 -3.66
CA LYS A 33 3.74 -0.58 -2.50
C LYS A 33 5.06 0.16 -2.44
N ALA A 34 5.45 0.56 -1.23
CA ALA A 34 6.80 1.03 -0.97
C ALA A 34 7.77 -0.15 -1.03
N VAL A 35 8.83 -0.01 -1.81
CA VAL A 35 9.91 -0.99 -1.96
C VAL A 35 11.23 -0.25 -1.87
N VAL A 36 12.20 -0.82 -1.20
CA VAL A 36 13.57 -0.28 -1.14
C VAL A 36 14.41 -0.97 -2.22
N VAL A 37 14.88 -0.17 -3.16
CA VAL A 37 15.75 -0.60 -4.27
C VAL A 37 17.01 0.25 -4.21
N ASP A 38 18.17 -0.39 -4.11
CA ASP A 38 19.47 0.30 -4.01
C ASP A 38 19.50 1.38 -2.90
N GLY A 39 18.88 1.08 -1.76
CA GLY A 39 18.82 1.98 -0.61
C GLY A 39 17.79 3.13 -0.74
N GLN A 40 17.07 3.22 -1.85
CA GLN A 40 16.03 4.24 -2.06
C GLN A 40 14.64 3.63 -1.98
N THR A 41 13.74 4.27 -1.24
CA THR A 41 12.34 3.88 -1.20
C THR A 41 11.59 4.44 -2.41
N VAL A 42 10.99 3.55 -3.17
CA VAL A 42 10.17 3.89 -4.34
C VAL A 42 8.78 3.27 -4.22
N MET A 43 7.78 3.97 -4.74
CA MET A 43 6.41 3.46 -4.83
C MET A 43 6.23 2.73 -6.15
N ILE A 44 5.85 1.46 -6.08
CA ILE A 44 5.74 0.56 -7.25
C ILE A 44 4.31 0.04 -7.34
N PRO A 45 3.67 0.04 -8.53
CA PRO A 45 2.38 -0.59 -8.77
C PRO A 45 2.45 -2.10 -8.49
N VAL A 46 1.48 -2.63 -7.71
CA VAL A 46 1.40 -4.07 -7.39
C VAL A 46 0.01 -4.68 -7.63
N HIS A 47 -1.03 -3.85 -7.66
CA HIS A 47 -2.42 -4.30 -7.88
C HIS A 47 -3.08 -3.66 -9.10
N THR A 48 -2.29 -3.07 -9.98
CA THR A 48 -2.77 -2.52 -11.26
C THR A 48 -2.76 -3.61 -12.33
N HIS A 49 -3.55 -3.43 -13.39
CA HIS A 49 -3.51 -4.34 -14.54
C HIS A 49 -2.09 -4.47 -15.12
N THR A 50 -1.37 -3.35 -15.23
CA THR A 50 0.01 -3.36 -15.71
C THR A 50 0.93 -4.22 -14.83
N ALA A 51 0.73 -4.20 -13.52
CA ALA A 51 1.54 -4.99 -12.60
C ALA A 51 1.27 -6.49 -12.72
N TRP A 52 0.04 -6.90 -13.11
CA TRP A 52 -0.28 -8.34 -13.26
C TRP A 52 0.50 -9.00 -14.40
N ASP A 53 0.81 -8.24 -15.44
CA ASP A 53 1.58 -8.71 -16.61
C ASP A 53 3.05 -8.29 -16.54
N SER A 54 3.49 -7.76 -15.38
CA SER A 54 4.87 -7.30 -15.22
C SER A 54 5.87 -8.43 -15.41
N PRO A 55 7.00 -8.18 -16.11
CA PRO A 55 8.09 -9.12 -16.17
C PRO A 55 8.83 -9.29 -14.82
N PHE A 56 8.59 -8.35 -13.88
CA PHE A 56 9.22 -8.33 -12.57
C PHE A 56 8.36 -9.06 -11.54
N MET A 57 9.02 -9.91 -10.74
CA MET A 57 8.40 -10.65 -9.64
C MET A 57 9.31 -10.61 -8.42
N ALA A 58 8.74 -10.30 -7.25
CA ALA A 58 9.41 -10.42 -5.97
C ALA A 58 9.03 -11.73 -5.30
N SER A 59 10.03 -12.45 -4.79
CA SER A 59 9.83 -13.62 -3.94
C SER A 59 9.16 -13.23 -2.62
N LYS A 60 8.65 -14.22 -1.90
CA LYS A 60 8.27 -14.03 -0.50
C LYS A 60 9.45 -13.47 0.29
N PRO A 61 9.26 -12.43 1.13
CA PRO A 61 10.32 -11.92 1.98
C PRO A 61 10.88 -12.99 2.92
N ASP A 62 12.19 -13.00 3.08
CA ASP A 62 12.88 -13.84 4.07
C ASP A 62 12.67 -13.31 5.51
N ALA A 63 13.29 -13.95 6.50
CA ALA A 63 13.22 -13.55 7.90
C ALA A 63 13.76 -12.14 8.17
N ASN A 64 14.59 -11.60 7.27
CA ASN A 64 15.15 -10.25 7.36
C ASN A 64 14.32 -9.21 6.61
N GLY A 65 13.27 -9.64 5.90
CA GLY A 65 12.41 -8.78 5.08
C GLY A 65 12.94 -8.58 3.65
N LYS A 66 13.96 -9.34 3.23
CA LYS A 66 14.54 -9.27 1.90
C LYS A 66 13.84 -10.20 0.94
N SER A 67 13.65 -9.73 -0.29
CA SER A 67 13.04 -10.49 -1.38
C SER A 67 13.96 -10.50 -2.59
N GLU A 68 14.07 -11.65 -3.22
CA GLU A 68 14.73 -11.78 -4.51
C GLU A 68 13.83 -11.18 -5.59
N LEU A 69 14.38 -10.24 -6.36
CA LEU A 69 13.71 -9.67 -7.52
C LEU A 69 14.13 -10.42 -8.77
N ARG A 70 13.15 -10.95 -9.49
CA ARG A 70 13.36 -11.66 -10.76
C ARG A 70 12.76 -10.88 -11.92
N LYS A 71 13.44 -10.92 -13.06
CA LYS A 71 12.91 -10.45 -14.34
C LYS A 71 12.77 -11.64 -15.28
N ASN A 72 11.55 -11.93 -15.74
CA ASN A 72 11.26 -13.13 -16.56
C ASN A 72 11.81 -14.44 -15.95
N GLY A 73 11.70 -14.57 -14.62
CA GLY A 73 12.18 -15.74 -13.88
C GLY A 73 13.67 -15.71 -13.52
N ILE A 74 14.46 -14.80 -14.06
CA ILE A 74 15.90 -14.69 -13.79
C ILE A 74 16.14 -13.73 -12.62
N PRO A 75 16.86 -14.13 -11.55
CA PRO A 75 17.23 -13.24 -10.46
C PRO A 75 18.11 -12.09 -10.96
N ILE A 76 17.77 -10.85 -10.57
CA ILE A 76 18.48 -9.64 -11.00
C ILE A 76 18.92 -8.74 -9.86
N ALA A 77 18.25 -8.79 -8.71
CA ALA A 77 18.55 -7.94 -7.56
C ALA A 77 17.93 -8.51 -6.28
N VAL A 78 18.27 -7.92 -5.15
CA VAL A 78 17.59 -8.08 -3.87
C VAL A 78 16.93 -6.76 -3.51
N ILE A 79 15.68 -6.82 -3.11
CA ILE A 79 14.89 -5.67 -2.68
C ILE A 79 14.42 -5.87 -1.24
N ASP A 80 14.16 -4.77 -0.55
CA ASP A 80 13.59 -4.79 0.79
C ASP A 80 12.19 -4.19 0.78
N PHE A 81 11.32 -4.71 1.65
CA PHE A 81 10.05 -4.07 1.97
C PHE A 81 10.18 -3.33 3.30
N PRO A 82 9.77 -2.04 3.36
CA PRO A 82 9.78 -1.30 4.61
C PRO A 82 9.03 -2.06 5.71
N LYS A 83 9.65 -2.18 6.87
CA LYS A 83 9.04 -2.86 8.01
C LYS A 83 7.83 -2.05 8.49
N GLN A 84 6.76 -2.76 8.81
CA GLN A 84 5.62 -2.10 9.42
C GLN A 84 5.96 -1.65 10.85
N PRO A 85 5.42 -0.50 11.27
CA PRO A 85 5.53 -0.07 12.64
C PRO A 85 4.88 -1.09 13.57
N LYS A 86 5.51 -1.35 14.71
CA LYS A 86 4.96 -2.30 15.71
C LYS A 86 3.57 -1.90 16.20
N PHE A 87 3.27 -0.60 16.25
CA PHE A 87 1.98 -0.11 16.73
C PHE A 87 0.81 -0.44 15.75
N TYR A 88 1.05 -0.81 14.50
CA TYR A 88 -0.01 -1.30 13.61
C TYR A 88 -0.60 -2.64 14.08
N GLY A 89 0.12 -3.40 14.89
CA GLY A 89 -0.42 -4.58 15.53
C GLY A 89 -1.35 -4.29 16.72
N LEU A 90 -1.43 -3.03 17.16
CA LEU A 90 -2.28 -2.60 18.27
C LEU A 90 -3.67 -2.18 17.79
N LYS A 91 -4.59 -2.05 18.75
CA LYS A 91 -5.97 -1.60 18.52
C LYS A 91 -6.31 -0.51 19.52
N THR A 92 -7.28 0.34 19.14
CA THR A 92 -7.91 1.28 20.08
C THR A 92 -8.68 0.55 21.16
N ALA A 93 -9.14 1.29 22.17
CA ALA A 93 -10.00 0.73 23.22
C ALA A 93 -11.29 0.11 22.67
N GLU A 94 -11.77 0.61 21.52
CA GLU A 94 -12.96 0.08 20.81
C GLU A 94 -12.63 -1.11 19.88
N GLY A 95 -11.38 -1.57 19.84
CA GLY A 95 -10.95 -2.70 19.05
C GLY A 95 -10.60 -2.36 17.59
N ILE A 96 -10.54 -1.08 17.21
CA ILE A 96 -10.20 -0.64 15.85
C ILE A 96 -8.68 -0.74 15.64
N PRO A 97 -8.20 -1.44 14.60
CA PRO A 97 -6.76 -1.49 14.30
C PRO A 97 -6.18 -0.10 13.99
N TYR A 98 -5.01 0.20 14.50
CA TYR A 98 -4.36 1.49 14.23
C TYR A 98 -4.05 1.72 12.75
N GLU A 99 -3.87 0.67 11.97
CA GLU A 99 -3.70 0.78 10.51
C GLU A 99 -4.94 1.36 9.79
N GLN A 100 -6.13 1.28 10.42
CA GLN A 100 -7.36 1.90 9.91
C GLN A 100 -7.52 3.36 10.38
N ILE A 101 -6.78 3.78 11.40
CA ILE A 101 -6.81 5.15 11.93
C ILE A 101 -5.85 6.04 11.12
N ALA A 102 -4.62 5.60 10.91
CA ALA A 102 -3.62 6.37 10.20
C ALA A 102 -2.73 5.48 9.33
N THR A 103 -2.24 6.04 8.24
CA THR A 103 -1.31 5.37 7.32
C THR A 103 0.08 5.95 7.49
N LEU A 104 1.07 5.10 7.68
CA LEU A 104 2.46 5.53 7.70
C LEU A 104 2.89 5.96 6.30
N HIS A 105 3.35 7.20 6.18
CA HIS A 105 4.05 7.72 5.02
C HIS A 105 5.53 7.82 5.36
N SER A 106 6.38 7.20 4.55
CA SER A 106 7.81 7.14 4.85
C SER A 106 8.08 6.39 6.17
N SER A 107 9.06 6.85 6.95
CA SER A 107 9.48 6.18 8.19
C SER A 107 8.81 6.74 9.46
N ASP A 108 8.31 7.97 9.42
CA ASP A 108 8.02 8.78 10.60
C ASP A 108 6.77 9.67 10.48
N VAL A 109 6.11 9.71 9.34
CA VAL A 109 4.92 10.53 9.11
C VAL A 109 3.67 9.68 9.09
N LEU A 110 2.72 9.98 9.98
CA LEU A 110 1.38 9.39 9.98
C LEU A 110 0.38 10.32 9.30
N ALA A 111 -0.24 9.83 8.25
CA ALA A 111 -1.31 10.52 7.55
C ALA A 111 -2.67 9.94 7.95
N THR A 112 -3.58 10.81 8.32
CA THR A 112 -4.96 10.45 8.61
C THR A 112 -5.94 11.47 8.05
N THR A 113 -7.16 11.01 7.78
CA THR A 113 -8.30 11.87 7.45
C THR A 113 -9.37 11.64 8.51
N VAL A 114 -9.68 12.68 9.27
CA VAL A 114 -10.63 12.61 10.40
C VAL A 114 -12.02 12.17 9.95
N LEU A 115 -12.47 12.70 8.81
CA LEU A 115 -13.76 12.36 8.21
C LEU A 115 -13.53 11.83 6.81
N GLN A 116 -13.57 10.50 6.66
CA GLN A 116 -13.33 9.80 5.39
C GLN A 116 -14.62 9.73 4.56
N THR A 117 -15.22 10.88 4.33
CA THR A 117 -16.43 11.01 3.50
C THR A 117 -16.38 12.28 2.67
N CYS A 118 -17.28 12.37 1.72
CA CYS A 118 -17.42 13.56 0.89
C CYS A 118 -18.91 13.76 0.57
N ILE A 119 -19.40 14.99 0.69
CA ILE A 119 -20.77 15.34 0.35
C ILE A 119 -21.15 14.91 -1.08
N ARG A 120 -20.16 14.81 -1.97
CA ARG A 120 -20.35 14.35 -3.35
C ARG A 120 -20.73 12.87 -3.45
N TYR A 121 -20.42 12.06 -2.43
CA TYR A 121 -20.81 10.65 -2.39
C TYR A 121 -22.31 10.44 -2.09
N GLN A 122 -22.93 11.39 -1.40
CA GLN A 122 -24.36 11.37 -1.13
C GLN A 122 -25.19 11.63 -2.39
N SER A 123 -24.58 12.25 -3.39
CA SER A 123 -25.15 12.53 -4.69
C SER A 123 -24.30 11.83 -5.76
N ARG A 124 -24.58 10.57 -6.06
CA ARG A 124 -23.80 9.69 -6.96
C ARG A 124 -23.44 10.32 -8.32
N ASN A 125 -24.20 11.31 -8.77
CA ASN A 125 -23.98 12.00 -10.03
C ASN A 125 -22.86 13.06 -10.00
N LYS A 126 -22.28 13.33 -8.84
CA LYS A 126 -21.28 14.40 -8.63
C LYS A 126 -19.95 13.93 -8.07
N THR A 127 -19.73 12.63 -7.93
CA THR A 127 -18.45 12.10 -7.46
C THR A 127 -17.34 12.36 -8.47
N CYS A 128 -16.13 12.70 -7.98
CA CYS A 128 -14.97 12.84 -8.84
C CYS A 128 -14.60 11.48 -9.43
N LYS A 129 -14.30 11.44 -10.73
CA LYS A 129 -14.02 10.17 -11.44
C LYS A 129 -12.77 9.44 -10.92
N PHE A 130 -11.84 10.14 -10.32
CA PHE A 130 -10.60 9.62 -9.76
C PHE A 130 -10.62 9.51 -8.22
N CYS A 131 -11.77 9.65 -7.57
CA CYS A 131 -11.87 9.61 -6.12
C CYS A 131 -12.01 8.17 -5.62
N SER A 132 -11.11 7.77 -4.72
CA SER A 132 -11.04 6.42 -4.16
C SER A 132 -11.52 6.31 -2.70
N ILE A 133 -12.18 7.36 -2.16
CA ILE A 133 -12.68 7.36 -0.78
C ILE A 133 -13.59 6.14 -0.51
N GLY A 134 -14.55 5.88 -1.40
CA GLY A 134 -15.47 4.76 -1.26
C GLY A 134 -14.77 3.40 -1.33
N GLN A 135 -13.74 3.28 -2.16
CA GLN A 135 -12.96 2.04 -2.28
C GLN A 135 -12.16 1.76 -1.00
N SER A 136 -11.59 2.80 -0.37
CA SER A 136 -10.88 2.65 0.91
C SER A 136 -11.80 2.14 2.02
N LEU A 137 -13.02 2.67 2.09
CA LEU A 137 -14.02 2.24 3.08
C LEU A 137 -14.48 0.81 2.78
N ALA A 138 -14.84 0.52 1.54
CA ALA A 138 -15.29 -0.80 1.13
C ALA A 138 -14.20 -1.89 1.32
N ALA A 139 -12.94 -1.53 1.18
CA ALA A 139 -11.81 -2.41 1.42
C ALA A 139 -11.42 -2.55 2.90
N GLY A 140 -12.13 -1.88 3.84
CA GLY A 140 -11.81 -1.91 5.27
C GLY A 140 -10.44 -1.32 5.63
N ARG A 141 -9.91 -0.40 4.78
CA ARG A 141 -8.59 0.20 4.98
C ARG A 141 -8.61 1.45 5.84
N THR A 142 -9.77 1.94 6.14
CA THR A 142 -10.00 3.10 7.00
C THR A 142 -11.40 3.03 7.56
N ILE A 143 -11.67 3.81 8.61
CA ILE A 143 -13.01 4.02 9.15
C ILE A 143 -13.56 5.36 8.68
N GLU A 144 -14.86 5.48 8.59
CA GLU A 144 -15.53 6.68 8.06
C GLU A 144 -15.26 7.92 8.91
N ARG A 145 -15.32 7.79 10.23
CA ARG A 145 -15.10 8.88 11.18
C ARG A 145 -14.15 8.46 12.29
N LYS A 146 -13.21 9.32 12.58
CA LYS A 146 -12.24 9.15 13.67
C LYS A 146 -12.52 10.15 14.77
N THR A 147 -12.39 9.74 16.01
CA THR A 147 -12.58 10.59 17.18
C THR A 147 -11.22 10.99 17.78
N PRO A 148 -11.16 12.07 18.58
CA PRO A 148 -9.92 12.46 19.25
C PRO A 148 -9.36 11.41 20.22
N GLN A 149 -10.20 10.46 20.67
CA GLN A 149 -9.80 9.39 21.59
C GLN A 149 -9.14 8.20 20.86
N GLN A 150 -9.32 8.09 19.58
CA GLN A 150 -8.73 7.07 18.71
C GLN A 150 -7.34 7.49 18.21
#